data_b2ae2acc6bb49fd43ed70fc23d404058
#
_entry.id   b2ae2acc6bb49fd43ed70fc23d404058
#
_cell.length_a   1.000
_cell.length_b   1.000
_cell.length_c   1.000
_cell.angle_alpha   90.00
_cell.angle_beta   90.00
_cell.angle_gamma   90.00
#
_symmetry.space_group_name_H-M   'P 1'
#
loop_
_entity.id
_entity.type
_entity.pdbx_description
1 polymer ?
#
loop_
_entity_poly.entity_id
_entity_poly.type
_entity_poly.pdbx_seq_one_letter_code
_entity_poly.pdbx_strand_id
1 'polypeptide(L)'
;PNWVKNNAGWWATDQIRDADFINGIEYLIKKDILGIDNEKLKGKISIEDVTFSPVWTVDKDKHVFVSSSFFEVYGTNGDCLIDPNDGISKWRSTMLGLHPDKMDQYNEVALWNDPQSAVVVYPYFTYAAYQPQGFYDYFRGDCDDCTTIKFAQPVSQYTSSGKAHQALTMLGYHSITDVEIDRNPGILQQFDKVIILHNEYVTRAMFDAITSHPNVIYLYPNALYAEIEVNYVDQTITLIRGHNYPEQKITNGFDWQFDNTHPYEYDNTCLDMEFYKVADGWMTNCYPENLFLANTEQLFNILKLIKDL
;
A
#
# COMPACT_ATOMS: atom_id res chain seq x y z
N PRO A 1 25.87 -13.81 -18.35
CA PRO A 1 26.39 -15.17 -18.38
C PRO A 1 25.28 -16.21 -18.31
N ASN A 2 25.42 -17.35 -19.00
CA ASN A 2 24.38 -18.38 -19.04
C ASN A 2 24.01 -18.98 -17.68
N TRP A 3 24.97 -19.01 -16.75
CA TRP A 3 24.73 -19.51 -15.40
C TRP A 3 23.74 -18.66 -14.59
N VAL A 4 23.62 -17.36 -14.88
CA VAL A 4 22.62 -16.48 -14.24
C VAL A 4 21.20 -16.91 -14.64
N LYS A 5 21.00 -17.24 -15.93
CA LYS A 5 19.72 -17.76 -16.41
C LYS A 5 19.40 -19.12 -15.80
N ASN A 6 20.43 -19.95 -15.63
CA ASN A 6 20.28 -21.26 -14.99
C ASN A 6 19.88 -21.09 -13.50
N ASN A 7 20.53 -20.19 -12.75
CA ASN A 7 20.16 -19.91 -11.35
C ASN A 7 18.72 -19.41 -11.22
N ALA A 8 18.29 -18.50 -12.08
CA ALA A 8 16.90 -18.05 -12.09
C ALA A 8 15.92 -19.18 -12.43
N GLY A 9 16.29 -20.07 -13.36
CA GLY A 9 15.50 -21.26 -13.70
C GLY A 9 15.43 -22.27 -12.54
N TRP A 10 16.52 -22.50 -11.86
CA TRP A 10 16.56 -23.41 -10.72
C TRP A 10 15.79 -22.86 -9.51
N TRP A 11 15.87 -21.56 -9.28
CA TRP A 11 15.06 -20.88 -8.27
C TRP A 11 13.56 -20.96 -8.58
N ALA A 12 13.15 -20.65 -9.82
CA ALA A 12 11.77 -20.73 -10.26
C ALA A 12 11.16 -22.15 -10.25
N THR A 13 12.00 -23.17 -10.11
CA THR A 13 11.61 -24.60 -10.03
C THR A 13 11.97 -25.24 -8.69
N ASP A 14 12.16 -24.41 -7.63
CA ASP A 14 12.47 -24.83 -6.25
C ASP A 14 13.73 -25.73 -6.12
N GLN A 15 14.66 -25.68 -7.10
CA GLN A 15 15.91 -26.45 -7.05
C GLN A 15 17.01 -25.77 -6.23
N ILE A 16 16.89 -24.47 -5.97
CA ILE A 16 17.75 -23.72 -5.05
C ILE A 16 16.88 -22.85 -4.14
N ARG A 17 17.36 -22.63 -2.91
CA ARG A 17 16.65 -21.81 -1.92
C ARG A 17 16.77 -20.31 -2.27
N ASP A 18 15.84 -19.51 -1.79
CA ASP A 18 15.84 -18.05 -1.93
C ASP A 18 17.17 -17.43 -1.51
N ALA A 19 17.72 -17.87 -0.36
CA ALA A 19 18.99 -17.39 0.14
C ALA A 19 20.17 -17.66 -0.83
N ASP A 20 20.17 -18.80 -1.50
CA ASP A 20 21.22 -19.16 -2.46
C ASP A 20 21.08 -18.33 -3.74
N PHE A 21 19.83 -18.03 -4.15
CA PHE A 21 19.55 -17.15 -5.27
C PHE A 21 19.95 -15.70 -4.97
N ILE A 22 19.57 -15.17 -3.80
CA ILE A 22 19.91 -13.80 -3.36
C ILE A 22 21.42 -13.63 -3.25
N ASN A 23 22.14 -14.58 -2.64
CA ASN A 23 23.59 -14.55 -2.56
C ASN A 23 24.24 -14.53 -3.95
N GLY A 24 23.65 -15.22 -4.93
CA GLY A 24 24.09 -15.20 -6.32
C GLY A 24 23.92 -13.81 -6.95
N ILE A 25 22.79 -13.15 -6.72
CA ILE A 25 22.53 -11.78 -7.19
C ILE A 25 23.46 -10.79 -6.53
N GLU A 26 23.65 -10.86 -5.20
CA GLU A 26 24.62 -10.01 -4.49
C GLU A 26 26.05 -10.15 -5.01
N TYR A 27 26.48 -11.39 -5.29
CA TYR A 27 27.79 -11.62 -5.89
C TYR A 27 27.94 -10.93 -7.24
N LEU A 28 26.88 -10.99 -8.07
CA LEU A 28 26.87 -10.35 -9.39
C LEU A 28 26.96 -8.82 -9.30
N ILE A 29 26.26 -8.25 -8.32
CA ILE A 29 26.31 -6.78 -8.06
C ILE A 29 27.70 -6.40 -7.53
N LYS A 30 28.23 -7.12 -6.52
CA LYS A 30 29.56 -6.89 -5.95
C LYS A 30 30.70 -7.02 -6.96
N LYS A 31 30.48 -7.76 -8.04
CA LYS A 31 31.48 -7.99 -9.11
C LYS A 31 31.23 -7.15 -10.37
N ASP A 32 30.34 -6.16 -10.32
CA ASP A 32 29.95 -5.32 -11.47
C ASP A 32 29.49 -6.12 -12.71
N ILE A 33 29.06 -7.37 -12.52
CA ILE A 33 28.58 -8.21 -13.61
C ILE A 33 27.11 -7.89 -13.91
N LEU A 34 26.31 -7.63 -12.89
CA LEU A 34 25.04 -6.92 -12.97
C LEU A 34 25.36 -5.46 -12.64
N GLY A 35 25.62 -4.68 -13.67
CA GLY A 35 25.63 -3.24 -13.52
C GLY A 35 24.21 -2.81 -13.16
N ILE A 36 23.99 -2.46 -11.91
CA ILE A 36 22.95 -1.50 -11.60
C ILE A 36 23.49 -0.24 -12.26
N ASP A 37 22.81 0.23 -13.30
CA ASP A 37 23.21 1.44 -14.01
C ASP A 37 23.13 2.60 -13.01
N ASN A 38 24.24 2.85 -12.29
CA ASN A 38 24.35 3.92 -11.32
C ASN A 38 24.13 5.30 -11.97
N GLU A 39 24.20 5.39 -13.30
CA GLU A 39 23.83 6.60 -14.01
C GLU A 39 22.32 6.84 -14.01
N LYS A 40 21.49 5.78 -14.05
CA LYS A 40 20.04 5.90 -13.84
C LYS A 40 19.66 6.19 -12.39
N LEU A 41 20.58 5.95 -11.46
CA LEU A 41 20.42 6.30 -10.05
C LEU A 41 20.95 7.70 -9.71
N LYS A 42 21.52 8.44 -10.65
CA LYS A 42 21.98 9.82 -10.47
C LYS A 42 20.86 10.84 -10.26
N GLY A 43 19.62 10.42 -10.21
CA GLY A 43 18.49 11.24 -9.78
C GLY A 43 17.95 10.85 -8.41
N LYS A 44 18.64 10.00 -7.67
CA LYS A 44 18.26 9.70 -6.29
C LYS A 44 18.49 10.89 -5.40
N ILE A 45 17.46 11.26 -4.70
CA ILE A 45 17.45 12.35 -3.74
C ILE A 45 17.66 11.74 -2.38
N SER A 46 18.63 12.25 -1.64
CA SER A 46 18.82 11.87 -0.25
C SER A 46 17.67 12.40 0.59
N ILE A 47 17.22 11.59 1.53
CA ILE A 47 16.20 11.98 2.52
C ILE A 47 16.58 13.22 3.32
N GLU A 48 17.88 13.45 3.52
CA GLU A 48 18.43 14.54 4.32
C GLU A 48 18.14 15.93 3.74
N ASP A 49 17.78 16.01 2.46
CA ASP A 49 17.55 17.26 1.74
C ASP A 49 16.05 17.63 1.62
N VAL A 50 15.14 16.92 2.29
CA VAL A 50 13.70 17.07 2.11
C VAL A 50 13.02 17.55 3.39
N THR A 51 12.21 18.60 3.31
CA THR A 51 11.31 19.04 4.40
C THR A 51 9.90 18.50 4.14
N PHE A 52 9.32 17.81 5.10
CA PHE A 52 8.00 17.22 4.97
C PHE A 52 6.90 18.29 5.07
N SER A 53 6.01 18.28 4.10
CA SER A 53 4.68 18.88 4.15
C SER A 53 3.65 17.75 3.93
N PRO A 54 2.40 17.84 4.44
CA PRO A 54 1.36 16.83 4.21
C PRO A 54 1.14 16.49 2.72
N VAL A 55 1.59 17.33 1.85
CA VAL A 55 1.76 17.07 0.42
C VAL A 55 3.24 17.13 0.15
N TRP A 56 3.83 16.09 -0.46
CA TRP A 56 5.22 16.05 -0.88
C TRP A 56 5.52 17.20 -1.84
N THR A 57 6.02 18.29 -1.30
CA THR A 57 6.34 19.49 -2.06
C THR A 57 7.82 19.74 -2.01
N VAL A 58 8.42 19.98 -3.17
CA VAL A 58 9.81 20.37 -3.31
C VAL A 58 9.79 21.85 -3.67
N ASP A 59 10.41 22.68 -2.85
CA ASP A 59 10.72 24.07 -3.22
C ASP A 59 11.68 24.04 -4.41
N LYS A 60 11.64 25.07 -5.27
CA LYS A 60 12.43 25.14 -6.52
C LYS A 60 13.91 24.77 -6.36
N ASP A 61 14.44 24.98 -5.17
CA ASP A 61 15.85 24.78 -4.84
C ASP A 61 16.09 23.71 -3.76
N LYS A 62 15.03 23.08 -3.22
CA LYS A 62 15.15 22.09 -2.13
C LYS A 62 14.18 20.97 -2.30
N HIS A 63 14.69 19.78 -2.25
CA HIS A 63 13.90 18.57 -2.15
C HIS A 63 13.46 18.38 -0.72
N VAL A 64 12.21 17.96 -0.54
CA VAL A 64 11.66 17.81 0.79
C VAL A 64 11.83 16.40 1.27
N PHE A 65 12.34 16.20 2.42
CA PHE A 65 12.68 14.93 2.97
C PHE A 65 12.39 14.86 4.44
N VAL A 66 12.27 13.67 4.90
CA VAL A 66 12.04 13.39 6.29
C VAL A 66 13.35 12.92 6.87
N SER A 67 14.05 13.79 7.55
CA SER A 67 15.33 13.49 8.19
C SER A 67 15.26 12.39 9.26
N SER A 68 14.07 11.95 9.63
CA SER A 68 13.82 10.95 10.67
C SER A 68 13.05 9.72 10.19
N SER A 69 13.05 9.45 8.88
CA SER A 69 12.34 8.29 8.35
C SER A 69 12.89 6.96 8.90
N PHE A 70 11.97 6.03 9.17
CA PHE A 70 12.33 4.66 9.51
C PHE A 70 12.91 3.92 8.31
N PHE A 71 12.37 4.18 7.12
CA PHE A 71 12.86 3.66 5.85
C PHE A 71 13.66 4.73 5.11
N GLU A 72 14.58 4.31 4.24
CA GLU A 72 15.08 5.20 3.20
C GLU A 72 13.95 5.51 2.22
N VAL A 73 13.89 6.77 1.75
CA VAL A 73 12.90 7.20 0.76
C VAL A 73 13.61 7.66 -0.49
N TYR A 74 13.21 7.15 -1.63
CA TYR A 74 13.79 7.46 -2.93
C TYR A 74 12.76 8.08 -3.86
N GLY A 75 13.12 9.17 -4.50
CA GLY A 75 12.39 9.74 -5.62
C GLY A 75 13.25 9.74 -6.89
N THR A 76 12.63 9.75 -8.05
CA THR A 76 13.34 9.92 -9.32
C THR A 76 13.02 11.28 -9.92
N ASN A 77 14.02 11.94 -10.52
CA ASN A 77 13.80 13.26 -11.15
C ASN A 77 12.73 13.21 -12.26
N GLY A 78 12.56 12.06 -12.91
CA GLY A 78 11.52 11.88 -13.92
C GLY A 78 10.09 11.91 -13.38
N ASP A 79 9.93 11.69 -12.06
CA ASP A 79 8.63 11.71 -11.40
C ASP A 79 8.32 13.02 -10.69
N CYS A 80 9.25 13.97 -10.75
CA CYS A 80 9.08 15.31 -10.18
C CYS A 80 8.29 16.19 -11.17
N LEU A 81 7.18 16.74 -10.69
CA LEU A 81 6.37 17.72 -11.41
C LEU A 81 6.45 19.07 -10.70
N ILE A 82 6.66 20.12 -11.45
CA ILE A 82 6.58 21.48 -10.93
C ILE A 82 5.13 21.95 -11.11
N ASP A 83 4.46 22.28 -10.01
CA ASP A 83 3.12 22.86 -10.06
C ASP A 83 3.22 24.26 -10.67
N PRO A 84 2.51 24.54 -11.77
CA PRO A 84 2.59 25.83 -12.43
C PRO A 84 2.01 27.00 -11.61
N ASN A 85 1.17 26.71 -10.60
CA ASN A 85 0.49 27.74 -9.82
C ASN A 85 1.35 28.27 -8.66
N ASP A 86 2.03 27.39 -7.96
CA ASP A 86 2.81 27.75 -6.78
C ASP A 86 4.34 27.55 -6.99
N GLY A 87 4.74 26.94 -8.10
CA GLY A 87 6.12 26.64 -8.42
C GLY A 87 6.73 25.56 -7.53
N ILE A 88 5.90 24.85 -6.78
CA ILE A 88 6.33 23.79 -5.87
C ILE A 88 6.45 22.48 -6.64
N SER A 89 7.54 21.77 -6.45
CA SER A 89 7.74 20.47 -7.08
C SER A 89 7.03 19.40 -6.29
N LYS A 90 6.22 18.59 -6.98
CA LYS A 90 5.49 17.45 -6.42
C LYS A 90 6.03 16.16 -7.01
N TRP A 91 6.29 15.18 -6.17
CA TRP A 91 6.71 13.85 -6.61
C TRP A 91 5.52 12.95 -6.83
N ARG A 92 5.38 12.40 -8.02
CA ARG A 92 4.32 11.43 -8.33
C ARG A 92 4.58 10.09 -7.67
N SER A 93 5.85 9.78 -7.45
CA SER A 93 6.23 8.50 -6.92
C SER A 93 7.44 8.59 -5.99
N THR A 94 7.39 7.83 -4.92
CA THR A 94 8.49 7.61 -4.00
C THR A 94 8.58 6.14 -3.67
N MET A 95 9.80 5.61 -3.57
CA MET A 95 10.07 4.22 -3.21
C MET A 95 10.70 4.18 -1.82
N LEU A 96 10.36 3.18 -1.06
CA LEU A 96 10.99 2.90 0.23
C LEU A 96 12.17 1.94 0.04
N GLY A 97 13.15 2.05 0.93
CA GLY A 97 14.27 1.12 1.06
C GLY A 97 14.59 0.86 2.52
N LEU A 98 15.27 -0.23 2.80
CA LEU A 98 15.74 -0.53 4.16
C LEU A 98 16.97 0.30 4.47
N HIS A 99 16.97 0.97 5.61
CA HIS A 99 18.12 1.72 6.11
C HIS A 99 19.13 0.74 6.74
N PRO A 100 20.39 0.68 6.25
CA PRO A 100 21.35 -0.31 6.74
C PRO A 100 21.59 -0.25 8.26
N ASP A 101 21.53 0.93 8.84
CA ASP A 101 21.81 1.14 10.26
C ASP A 101 20.63 0.74 11.18
N LYS A 102 19.49 0.34 10.60
CA LYS A 102 18.26 -0.01 11.36
C LYS A 102 17.87 -1.48 11.27
N MET A 103 18.78 -2.33 10.83
CA MET A 103 18.51 -3.76 10.66
C MET A 103 18.03 -4.45 11.93
N ASP A 104 18.54 -4.06 13.10
CA ASP A 104 18.08 -4.61 14.38
C ASP A 104 16.61 -4.26 14.65
N GLN A 105 16.19 -3.02 14.35
CA GLN A 105 14.80 -2.59 14.48
C GLN A 105 13.89 -3.32 13.47
N TYR A 106 14.35 -3.50 12.23
CA TYR A 106 13.59 -4.27 11.25
C TYR A 106 13.40 -5.72 11.68
N ASN A 107 14.40 -6.36 12.26
CA ASN A 107 14.29 -7.73 12.77
C ASN A 107 13.21 -7.89 13.85
N GLU A 108 12.93 -6.84 14.63
CA GLU A 108 11.85 -6.86 15.62
C GLU A 108 10.45 -6.83 14.99
N VAL A 109 10.27 -6.15 13.86
CA VAL A 109 8.96 -5.93 13.23
C VAL A 109 8.73 -6.74 11.96
N ALA A 110 9.76 -7.32 11.38
CA ALA A 110 9.67 -8.14 10.17
C ALA A 110 9.18 -9.56 10.45
N LEU A 111 8.65 -10.18 9.40
CA LEU A 111 8.24 -11.59 9.38
C LEU A 111 9.24 -12.51 8.67
N TRP A 112 10.43 -12.02 8.31
CA TRP A 112 11.42 -12.79 7.52
C TRP A 112 11.78 -14.17 8.10
N ASN A 113 11.77 -14.29 9.42
CA ASN A 113 12.07 -15.53 10.14
C ASN A 113 10.95 -15.92 11.10
N ASP A 114 9.80 -15.29 10.98
CA ASP A 114 8.64 -15.55 11.83
C ASP A 114 7.85 -16.73 11.25
N PRO A 115 7.37 -17.68 12.07
CA PRO A 115 6.48 -18.72 11.61
C PRO A 115 5.08 -18.20 11.22
N GLN A 116 4.69 -17.02 11.67
CA GLN A 116 3.42 -16.41 11.35
C GLN A 116 3.39 -16.00 9.87
N SER A 117 2.32 -16.42 9.19
CA SER A 117 2.04 -16.01 7.82
C SER A 117 1.05 -14.86 7.82
N ALA A 118 1.47 -13.69 7.35
CA ALA A 118 0.60 -12.53 7.23
C ALA A 118 0.60 -12.00 5.81
N VAL A 119 -0.56 -11.51 5.35
CA VAL A 119 -0.76 -10.98 4.01
C VAL A 119 -1.28 -9.56 4.05
N VAL A 120 -0.76 -8.72 3.17
CA VAL A 120 -1.26 -7.37 2.92
C VAL A 120 -1.99 -7.33 1.58
N VAL A 121 -3.18 -6.73 1.56
CA VAL A 121 -4.06 -6.68 0.39
C VAL A 121 -3.88 -5.35 -0.34
N TYR A 122 -3.39 -5.41 -1.58
CA TYR A 122 -3.20 -4.22 -2.41
C TYR A 122 -4.50 -3.83 -3.13
N PRO A 123 -4.94 -2.55 -3.05
CA PRO A 123 -6.27 -2.11 -3.48
C PRO A 123 -6.36 -1.74 -4.97
N TYR A 124 -6.57 -2.71 -5.87
CA TYR A 124 -6.75 -2.46 -7.30
C TYR A 124 -8.06 -1.72 -7.62
N PHE A 125 -9.16 -2.16 -7.01
CA PHE A 125 -10.46 -1.58 -7.30
C PHE A 125 -10.58 -0.16 -6.77
N THR A 126 -10.10 0.06 -5.56
CA THR A 126 -10.08 1.41 -4.97
C THR A 126 -9.16 2.35 -5.76
N TYR A 127 -8.00 1.87 -6.22
CA TYR A 127 -7.17 2.65 -7.12
C TYR A 127 -7.92 3.12 -8.36
N ALA A 128 -8.67 2.22 -9.00
CA ALA A 128 -9.47 2.58 -10.18
C ALA A 128 -10.57 3.59 -9.85
N ALA A 129 -11.22 3.43 -8.69
CA ALA A 129 -12.29 4.32 -8.22
C ALA A 129 -11.83 5.77 -8.01
N TYR A 130 -10.56 5.97 -7.68
CA TYR A 130 -9.95 7.30 -7.45
C TYR A 130 -9.27 7.88 -8.69
N GLN A 131 -9.29 7.19 -9.84
CA GLN A 131 -8.80 7.79 -11.09
C GLN A 131 -9.80 8.81 -11.64
N PRO A 132 -9.37 9.74 -12.50
CA PRO A 132 -10.28 10.66 -13.19
C PRO A 132 -11.44 9.90 -13.86
N GLN A 133 -12.66 10.37 -13.68
CA GLN A 133 -13.91 9.70 -14.06
C GLN A 133 -14.17 8.40 -13.29
N GLY A 134 -13.62 8.28 -12.09
CA GLY A 134 -13.88 7.17 -11.17
C GLY A 134 -15.09 7.41 -10.26
N PHE A 135 -15.35 6.45 -9.36
CA PHE A 135 -16.47 6.53 -8.42
C PHE A 135 -16.37 7.73 -7.46
N TYR A 136 -15.14 8.17 -7.16
CA TYR A 136 -14.95 9.33 -6.30
C TYR A 136 -15.39 10.64 -6.98
N ASP A 137 -15.24 10.76 -8.31
CA ASP A 137 -15.79 11.89 -9.07
C ASP A 137 -17.32 11.86 -9.08
N TYR A 138 -17.95 10.66 -9.18
CA TYR A 138 -19.38 10.51 -8.99
C TYR A 138 -19.83 10.98 -7.60
N PHE A 139 -19.15 10.53 -6.54
CA PHE A 139 -19.45 10.91 -5.15
C PHE A 139 -19.38 12.42 -4.93
N ARG A 140 -18.42 13.10 -5.54
CA ARG A 140 -18.28 14.57 -5.44
C ARG A 140 -19.24 15.35 -6.32
N GLY A 141 -19.96 14.70 -7.21
CA GLY A 141 -20.83 15.34 -8.20
C GLY A 141 -20.09 15.94 -9.40
N ASP A 142 -18.87 15.52 -9.64
CA ASP A 142 -18.05 15.93 -10.79
C ASP A 142 -18.36 15.09 -12.04
N CYS A 143 -19.06 13.96 -11.88
CA CYS A 143 -19.44 13.04 -12.96
C CYS A 143 -20.74 12.33 -12.61
N ASP A 144 -21.78 12.50 -13.41
CA ASP A 144 -23.13 11.95 -13.13
C ASP A 144 -23.28 10.46 -13.49
N ASP A 145 -22.43 9.91 -14.37
CA ASP A 145 -22.52 8.56 -14.93
C ASP A 145 -21.31 7.67 -14.62
N CYS A 146 -20.38 8.12 -13.79
CA CYS A 146 -19.20 7.37 -13.43
C CYS A 146 -19.48 6.27 -12.38
N THR A 147 -20.47 5.43 -12.65
CA THR A 147 -20.84 4.28 -11.80
C THR A 147 -20.45 2.93 -12.37
N THR A 148 -19.89 2.91 -13.60
CA THR A 148 -19.21 1.77 -14.20
C THR A 148 -17.92 2.25 -14.84
N ILE A 149 -16.80 1.76 -14.37
CA ILE A 149 -15.49 2.23 -14.78
C ILE A 149 -14.56 1.05 -15.11
N LYS A 150 -13.53 1.31 -15.92
CA LYS A 150 -12.48 0.32 -16.15
C LYS A 150 -11.49 0.32 -14.99
N PHE A 151 -11.04 -0.87 -14.63
CA PHE A 151 -9.90 -1.01 -13.75
C PHE A 151 -8.66 -1.41 -14.53
N ALA A 152 -7.55 -0.78 -14.22
CA ALA A 152 -6.24 -1.06 -14.79
C ALA A 152 -5.28 -1.43 -13.67
N GLN A 153 -4.16 -2.04 -14.05
CA GLN A 153 -3.12 -2.33 -13.08
C GLN A 153 -2.67 -1.04 -12.40
N PRO A 154 -2.71 -0.96 -11.05
CA PRO A 154 -2.27 0.22 -10.34
C PRO A 154 -0.77 0.40 -10.48
N VAL A 155 -0.34 1.63 -10.42
CA VAL A 155 1.08 1.93 -10.17
C VAL A 155 1.41 1.57 -8.73
N SER A 156 2.61 1.05 -8.48
CA SER A 156 3.08 0.60 -7.16
C SER A 156 3.15 1.69 -6.08
N GLN A 157 2.60 2.85 -6.35
CA GLN A 157 2.74 4.07 -5.56
C GLN A 157 1.41 4.78 -5.38
N TYR A 158 0.33 4.00 -5.37
CA TYR A 158 -0.96 4.55 -5.01
C TYR A 158 -0.86 5.24 -3.64
N THR A 159 -1.10 6.56 -3.65
CA THR A 159 -0.77 7.44 -2.54
C THR A 159 -1.54 7.16 -1.25
N SER A 160 -2.73 6.58 -1.35
CA SER A 160 -3.55 6.29 -0.16
C SER A 160 -3.08 5.08 0.64
N SER A 161 -2.29 4.18 0.06
CA SER A 161 -1.80 2.98 0.78
C SER A 161 -0.53 2.37 0.20
N GLY A 162 0.07 3.02 -0.80
CA GLY A 162 1.25 2.50 -1.48
C GLY A 162 2.47 2.40 -0.59
N LYS A 163 2.64 3.30 0.38
CA LYS A 163 3.77 3.28 1.31
C LYS A 163 3.62 2.17 2.35
N ALA A 164 2.43 2.02 2.90
CA ALA A 164 2.13 0.92 3.82
C ALA A 164 2.37 -0.43 3.14
N HIS A 165 1.91 -0.60 1.89
CA HIS A 165 2.14 -1.80 1.11
C HIS A 165 3.65 -2.07 0.90
N GLN A 166 4.42 -1.05 0.46
CA GLN A 166 5.86 -1.19 0.27
C GLN A 166 6.58 -1.57 1.57
N ALA A 167 6.27 -0.89 2.67
CA ALA A 167 6.88 -1.14 3.97
C ALA A 167 6.63 -2.57 4.45
N LEU A 168 5.37 -3.01 4.43
CA LEU A 168 4.99 -4.34 4.89
C LEU A 168 5.60 -5.44 4.01
N THR A 169 5.61 -5.29 2.69
CA THR A 169 6.21 -6.27 1.79
C THR A 169 7.74 -6.37 1.98
N MET A 170 8.43 -5.25 2.19
CA MET A 170 9.86 -5.27 2.55
C MET A 170 10.13 -5.97 3.88
N LEU A 171 9.19 -5.91 4.81
CA LEU A 171 9.27 -6.58 6.12
C LEU A 171 8.81 -8.05 6.09
N GLY A 172 8.58 -8.63 4.91
CA GLY A 172 8.30 -10.04 4.74
C GLY A 172 6.81 -10.43 4.81
N TYR A 173 5.90 -9.47 4.79
CA TYR A 173 4.47 -9.75 4.64
C TYR A 173 4.19 -10.17 3.19
N HIS A 174 3.39 -11.22 3.01
CA HIS A 174 2.93 -11.62 1.68
C HIS A 174 2.05 -10.54 1.06
N SER A 175 2.07 -10.43 -0.26
CA SER A 175 1.23 -9.47 -0.97
C SER A 175 0.29 -10.20 -1.91
N ILE A 176 -0.99 -9.90 -1.80
CA ILE A 176 -2.03 -10.27 -2.78
C ILE A 176 -2.83 -9.02 -3.14
N THR A 177 -3.60 -9.11 -4.19
CA THR A 177 -4.51 -8.05 -4.62
C THR A 177 -5.95 -8.38 -4.25
N ASP A 178 -6.79 -7.35 -4.18
CA ASP A 178 -8.23 -7.52 -4.05
C ASP A 178 -8.84 -8.33 -5.21
N VAL A 179 -8.27 -8.25 -6.42
CA VAL A 179 -8.64 -9.10 -7.56
C VAL A 179 -8.44 -10.59 -7.27
N GLU A 180 -7.36 -10.95 -6.58
CA GLU A 180 -7.09 -12.36 -6.22
C GLU A 180 -8.09 -12.86 -5.19
N ILE A 181 -8.47 -12.02 -4.22
CA ILE A 181 -9.48 -12.37 -3.23
C ILE A 181 -10.85 -12.51 -3.88
N ASP A 182 -11.24 -11.59 -4.77
CA ASP A 182 -12.53 -11.68 -5.46
C ASP A 182 -12.67 -12.98 -6.28
N ARG A 183 -11.59 -13.37 -6.98
CA ARG A 183 -11.56 -14.62 -7.75
C ARG A 183 -11.51 -15.88 -6.90
N ASN A 184 -10.89 -15.81 -5.74
CA ASN A 184 -10.71 -16.92 -4.81
C ASN A 184 -10.78 -16.45 -3.36
N PRO A 185 -11.99 -16.21 -2.81
CA PRO A 185 -12.14 -15.73 -1.43
C PRO A 185 -11.47 -16.61 -0.37
N GLY A 186 -11.36 -17.91 -0.64
CA GLY A 186 -10.70 -18.87 0.24
C GLY A 186 -9.18 -18.69 0.38
N ILE A 187 -8.55 -17.86 -0.45
CA ILE A 187 -7.10 -17.62 -0.39
C ILE A 187 -6.68 -17.04 0.97
N LEU A 188 -7.55 -16.24 1.61
CA LEU A 188 -7.26 -15.63 2.90
C LEU A 188 -7.04 -16.65 4.02
N GLN A 189 -7.64 -17.84 3.93
CA GLN A 189 -7.48 -18.91 4.93
C GLN A 189 -6.07 -19.52 4.95
N GLN A 190 -5.21 -19.18 4.01
CA GLN A 190 -3.82 -19.61 3.99
C GLN A 190 -2.93 -18.78 4.90
N PHE A 191 -3.46 -17.69 5.47
CA PHE A 191 -2.70 -16.74 6.28
C PHE A 191 -3.24 -16.67 7.70
N ASP A 192 -2.35 -16.49 8.66
CA ASP A 192 -2.70 -16.33 10.07
C ASP A 192 -3.25 -14.91 10.34
N LYS A 193 -2.88 -13.95 9.49
CA LYS A 193 -3.25 -12.53 9.62
C LYS A 193 -3.48 -11.90 8.25
N VAL A 194 -4.51 -11.09 8.14
CA VAL A 194 -4.85 -10.30 6.94
C VAL A 194 -4.79 -8.82 7.26
N ILE A 195 -4.03 -8.07 6.46
CA ILE A 195 -3.94 -6.62 6.58
C ILE A 195 -4.63 -5.99 5.38
N ILE A 196 -5.73 -5.30 5.66
CA ILE A 196 -6.50 -4.54 4.69
C ILE A 196 -5.96 -3.12 4.66
N LEU A 197 -5.59 -2.67 3.48
CA LEU A 197 -5.18 -1.31 3.22
C LEU A 197 -6.40 -0.43 2.87
N HIS A 198 -6.23 0.56 2.01
CA HIS A 198 -7.33 1.39 1.51
C HIS A 198 -8.19 0.62 0.48
N ASN A 199 -8.73 -0.54 0.90
CA ASN A 199 -9.65 -1.36 0.12
C ASN A 199 -11.09 -0.89 0.38
N GLU A 200 -11.42 0.30 -0.07
CA GLU A 200 -12.72 0.94 0.15
C GLU A 200 -13.84 0.30 -0.68
N TYR A 201 -13.54 0.03 -1.96
CA TYR A 201 -14.47 -0.56 -2.92
C TYR A 201 -14.20 -2.05 -3.08
N VAL A 202 -15.11 -2.88 -2.58
CA VAL A 202 -14.94 -4.34 -2.56
C VAL A 202 -16.21 -5.05 -3.03
N THR A 203 -16.06 -6.28 -3.50
CA THR A 203 -17.21 -7.13 -3.82
C THR A 203 -17.83 -7.75 -2.56
N ARG A 204 -19.06 -8.25 -2.65
CA ARG A 204 -19.72 -9.00 -1.56
C ARG A 204 -18.87 -10.19 -1.13
N ALA A 205 -18.31 -10.93 -2.09
CA ALA A 205 -17.48 -12.10 -1.80
C ALA A 205 -16.21 -11.73 -1.02
N MET A 206 -15.58 -10.61 -1.38
CA MET A 206 -14.43 -10.09 -0.64
C MET A 206 -14.81 -9.66 0.77
N PHE A 207 -15.91 -8.90 0.90
CA PHE A 207 -16.40 -8.45 2.20
C PHE A 207 -16.63 -9.63 3.14
N ASP A 208 -17.37 -10.66 2.67
CA ASP A 208 -17.66 -11.84 3.47
C ASP A 208 -16.40 -12.63 3.85
N ALA A 209 -15.46 -12.77 2.93
CA ALA A 209 -14.19 -13.46 3.17
C ALA A 209 -13.32 -12.72 4.20
N ILE A 210 -13.19 -11.40 4.05
CA ILE A 210 -12.37 -10.57 4.94
C ILE A 210 -12.98 -10.54 6.35
N THR A 211 -14.27 -10.23 6.46
CA THR A 211 -14.93 -10.09 7.76
C THR A 211 -15.13 -11.40 8.52
N SER A 212 -15.06 -12.54 7.83
CA SER A 212 -15.08 -13.88 8.45
C SER A 212 -13.68 -14.38 8.87
N HIS A 213 -12.61 -13.69 8.51
CA HIS A 213 -11.27 -14.09 8.92
C HIS A 213 -11.02 -13.76 10.39
N PRO A 214 -10.44 -14.67 11.20
CA PRO A 214 -10.33 -14.50 12.65
C PRO A 214 -9.33 -13.44 13.11
N ASN A 215 -8.46 -12.97 12.20
CA ASN A 215 -7.45 -11.96 12.52
C ASN A 215 -7.26 -11.00 11.37
N VAL A 216 -7.94 -9.85 11.43
CA VAL A 216 -7.88 -8.80 10.40
C VAL A 216 -7.43 -7.48 11.01
N ILE A 217 -6.52 -6.80 10.34
CA ILE A 217 -6.15 -5.43 10.66
C ILE A 217 -6.58 -4.53 9.49
N TYR A 218 -7.48 -3.62 9.77
CA TYR A 218 -7.89 -2.56 8.84
C TYR A 218 -7.00 -1.35 9.08
N LEU A 219 -5.99 -1.19 8.25
CA LEU A 219 -4.98 -0.15 8.44
C LEU A 219 -5.44 1.23 7.97
N TYR A 220 -6.65 1.32 7.40
CA TYR A 220 -7.28 2.56 6.95
C TYR A 220 -8.75 2.59 7.38
N PRO A 221 -9.25 3.75 7.87
CA PRO A 221 -10.53 3.80 8.56
C PRO A 221 -11.77 3.65 7.67
N ASN A 222 -11.65 3.79 6.36
CA ASN A 222 -12.75 3.61 5.40
C ASN A 222 -12.63 2.33 4.55
N ALA A 223 -11.98 1.31 5.08
CA ALA A 223 -11.95 0.00 4.43
C ALA A 223 -13.36 -0.61 4.31
N LEU A 224 -13.62 -1.35 3.23
CA LEU A 224 -14.88 -2.06 2.96
C LEU A 224 -16.13 -1.16 2.96
N TYR A 225 -16.01 0.02 2.39
CA TYR A 225 -17.03 1.06 2.48
C TYR A 225 -18.14 0.93 1.41
N ALA A 226 -17.78 0.56 0.18
CA ALA A 226 -18.72 0.50 -0.93
C ALA A 226 -18.67 -0.86 -1.64
N GLU A 227 -19.87 -1.37 -1.97
CA GLU A 227 -20.06 -2.61 -2.71
C GLU A 227 -19.95 -2.38 -4.20
N ILE A 228 -19.16 -3.22 -4.85
CA ILE A 228 -18.98 -3.23 -6.30
C ILE A 228 -19.24 -4.61 -6.89
N GLU A 229 -19.49 -4.65 -8.20
CA GLU A 229 -19.50 -5.85 -9.02
C GLU A 229 -18.39 -5.79 -10.06
N VAL A 230 -17.74 -6.93 -10.35
CA VAL A 230 -16.59 -7.00 -11.26
C VAL A 230 -16.95 -7.78 -12.52
N ASN A 231 -16.68 -7.19 -13.68
CA ASN A 231 -16.73 -7.87 -14.97
C ASN A 231 -15.30 -8.05 -15.51
N TYR A 232 -14.77 -9.26 -15.42
CA TYR A 232 -13.41 -9.58 -15.88
C TYR A 232 -13.29 -9.66 -17.40
N VAL A 233 -14.37 -9.85 -18.13
CA VAL A 233 -14.35 -9.90 -19.61
C VAL A 233 -14.09 -8.49 -20.15
N ASP A 234 -14.81 -7.52 -19.64
CA ASP A 234 -14.72 -6.12 -20.05
C ASP A 234 -13.70 -5.32 -19.25
N GLN A 235 -13.14 -5.93 -18.19
CA GLN A 235 -12.26 -5.28 -17.20
C GLN A 235 -12.90 -4.03 -16.58
N THR A 236 -14.15 -4.16 -16.14
CA THR A 236 -14.90 -3.10 -15.51
C THR A 236 -15.33 -3.45 -14.10
N ILE A 237 -15.48 -2.41 -13.27
CA ILE A 237 -16.15 -2.47 -11.97
C ILE A 237 -17.36 -1.55 -11.99
N THR A 238 -18.44 -1.98 -11.36
CA THR A 238 -19.68 -1.22 -11.27
C THR A 238 -20.02 -0.98 -9.80
N LEU A 239 -20.31 0.27 -9.44
CA LEU A 239 -20.76 0.63 -8.10
C LEU A 239 -22.18 0.11 -7.88
N ILE A 240 -22.37 -0.69 -6.86
CA ILE A 240 -23.66 -1.30 -6.53
C ILE A 240 -24.34 -0.55 -5.38
N ARG A 241 -23.56 -0.27 -4.31
CA ARG A 241 -24.13 0.34 -3.11
C ARG A 241 -23.05 0.95 -2.23
N GLY A 242 -23.38 2.05 -1.59
CA GLY A 242 -22.48 2.79 -0.70
C GLY A 242 -21.95 4.04 -1.37
N HIS A 243 -21.27 4.87 -0.60
CA HIS A 243 -20.71 6.14 -1.08
C HIS A 243 -21.77 7.04 -1.75
N ASN A 244 -22.93 7.15 -1.09
CA ASN A 244 -24.12 7.88 -1.55
C ASN A 244 -24.78 7.30 -2.82
N TYR A 245 -24.56 6.04 -3.12
CA TYR A 245 -25.17 5.35 -4.25
C TYR A 245 -25.97 4.11 -3.79
N PRO A 246 -27.14 3.77 -4.39
CA PRO A 246 -27.89 4.53 -5.40
C PRO A 246 -28.66 5.72 -4.83
N GLU A 247 -28.68 5.90 -3.52
CA GLU A 247 -29.36 7.00 -2.83
C GLU A 247 -28.37 7.73 -1.91
N GLN A 248 -28.49 9.05 -1.83
CA GLN A 248 -27.61 9.93 -1.03
C GLN A 248 -27.46 9.53 0.45
N LYS A 249 -28.43 8.84 1.03
CA LYS A 249 -28.40 8.39 2.42
C LYS A 249 -27.61 7.11 2.65
N ILE A 250 -27.23 6.42 1.58
CA ILE A 250 -26.52 5.13 1.66
C ILE A 250 -25.01 5.43 1.67
N THR A 251 -24.47 5.64 2.86
CA THR A 251 -23.06 5.93 3.04
C THR A 251 -22.21 4.66 3.02
N ASN A 252 -22.63 3.63 3.77
CA ASN A 252 -21.95 2.33 3.82
C ASN A 252 -22.68 1.28 2.98
N GLY A 253 -21.98 0.61 2.08
CA GLY A 253 -22.56 -0.34 1.13
C GLY A 253 -22.99 -1.68 1.75
N PHE A 254 -22.44 -2.03 2.88
CA PHE A 254 -22.63 -3.35 3.50
C PHE A 254 -23.52 -3.33 4.73
N ASP A 255 -24.02 -2.17 5.15
CA ASP A 255 -24.73 -1.99 6.43
C ASP A 255 -23.94 -2.59 7.60
N TRP A 256 -22.63 -2.40 7.56
CA TRP A 256 -21.73 -2.97 8.54
C TRP A 256 -22.10 -2.48 9.94
N GLN A 257 -22.17 -3.37 10.93
CA GLN A 257 -22.59 -3.04 12.30
C GLN A 257 -21.67 -1.96 12.92
N PHE A 258 -20.41 -1.99 12.56
CA PHE A 258 -19.47 -0.93 12.86
C PHE A 258 -19.34 -0.06 11.63
N ASP A 259 -19.84 1.16 11.73
CA ASP A 259 -19.64 2.16 10.69
C ASP A 259 -18.14 2.39 10.54
N ASN A 260 -17.62 2.16 9.36
CA ASN A 260 -16.23 2.41 9.02
C ASN A 260 -15.97 3.88 8.68
N THR A 261 -16.98 4.75 8.69
CA THR A 261 -16.86 6.20 8.68
C THR A 261 -16.49 6.70 10.07
N HIS A 262 -15.23 6.65 10.42
CA HIS A 262 -14.76 7.12 11.70
C HIS A 262 -14.60 8.65 11.71
N PRO A 263 -14.80 9.36 12.85
CA PRO A 263 -14.55 10.80 12.95
C PRO A 263 -13.14 11.23 12.52
N TYR A 264 -12.17 10.32 12.58
CA TYR A 264 -10.78 10.54 12.19
C TYR A 264 -10.46 10.06 10.78
N GLU A 265 -11.45 9.74 9.96
CA GLU A 265 -11.27 9.26 8.58
C GLU A 265 -10.34 10.14 7.74
N TYR A 266 -10.39 11.47 7.94
CA TYR A 266 -9.57 12.43 7.21
C TYR A 266 -8.30 12.86 7.96
N ASP A 267 -8.03 12.32 9.15
CA ASP A 267 -6.81 12.63 9.88
C ASP A 267 -5.62 11.86 9.28
N ASN A 268 -4.77 12.58 8.57
CA ASN A 268 -3.52 12.07 8.01
C ASN A 268 -2.28 12.45 8.84
N THR A 269 -2.47 13.12 9.96
CA THR A 269 -1.39 13.45 10.90
C THR A 269 -1.13 12.33 11.89
N CYS A 270 -2.17 11.58 12.22
CA CYS A 270 -2.14 10.42 13.11
C CYS A 270 -1.44 10.70 14.47
N LEU A 271 -1.62 11.90 15.01
CA LEU A 271 -1.00 12.25 16.29
C LEU A 271 -1.50 11.39 17.46
N ASP A 272 -2.81 11.11 17.45
CA ASP A 272 -3.48 10.27 18.44
C ASP A 272 -3.90 8.93 17.85
N MET A 273 -3.00 8.31 17.06
CA MET A 273 -3.28 7.04 16.41
C MET A 273 -3.51 5.93 17.42
N GLU A 274 -4.61 5.23 17.25
CA GLU A 274 -4.96 4.02 18.00
C GLU A 274 -5.64 2.99 17.10
N PHE A 275 -5.61 1.73 17.53
CA PHE A 275 -6.41 0.67 16.96
C PHE A 275 -7.60 0.38 17.88
N TYR A 276 -8.79 0.31 17.32
CA TYR A 276 -10.01 -0.03 18.03
C TYR A 276 -10.64 -1.30 17.46
N LYS A 277 -11.40 -2.01 18.30
CA LYS A 277 -12.06 -3.27 17.89
C LYS A 277 -13.19 -3.02 16.91
N VAL A 278 -13.18 -3.78 15.80
CA VAL A 278 -14.23 -3.81 14.80
C VAL A 278 -14.54 -5.28 14.49
N ALA A 279 -15.67 -5.80 14.94
CA ALA A 279 -15.98 -7.24 14.87
C ALA A 279 -14.82 -8.09 15.41
N ASP A 280 -14.27 -9.00 14.62
CA ASP A 280 -13.11 -9.83 15.00
C ASP A 280 -11.76 -9.21 14.67
N GLY A 281 -11.76 -8.01 14.07
CA GLY A 281 -10.56 -7.30 13.64
C GLY A 281 -10.20 -6.06 14.48
N TRP A 282 -9.18 -5.37 14.01
CA TRP A 282 -8.71 -4.09 14.56
C TRP A 282 -8.65 -3.05 13.46
N MET A 283 -9.14 -1.85 13.72
CA MET A 283 -9.13 -0.75 12.77
C MET A 283 -8.43 0.47 13.36
N THR A 284 -7.63 1.15 12.55
CA THR A 284 -7.02 2.42 12.95
C THR A 284 -8.02 3.56 12.82
N ASN A 285 -7.83 4.60 13.64
CA ASN A 285 -8.66 5.80 13.67
C ASN A 285 -8.15 6.93 12.78
N CYS A 286 -7.11 6.72 11.97
CA CYS A 286 -6.52 7.74 11.11
C CYS A 286 -5.94 7.15 9.82
N TYR A 287 -5.52 8.00 8.87
CA TYR A 287 -4.82 7.61 7.64
C TYR A 287 -3.30 7.59 7.85
N PRO A 288 -2.69 6.43 8.08
CA PRO A 288 -1.28 6.36 8.48
C PRO A 288 -0.28 6.49 7.34
N GLU A 289 -0.68 6.76 6.10
CA GLU A 289 0.19 6.76 4.93
C GLU A 289 1.42 7.66 5.09
N ASN A 290 1.23 8.83 5.72
CA ASN A 290 2.31 9.76 5.98
C ASN A 290 3.28 9.27 7.06
N LEU A 291 2.83 8.42 7.98
CA LEU A 291 3.69 7.86 9.02
C LEU A 291 4.78 6.96 8.46
N PHE A 292 4.50 6.25 7.35
CA PHE A 292 5.50 5.41 6.69
C PHE A 292 6.67 6.21 6.14
N LEU A 293 6.54 7.53 6.10
CA LEU A 293 7.55 8.44 5.60
C LEU A 293 8.17 9.30 6.69
N ALA A 294 7.45 9.58 7.78
CA ALA A 294 7.75 10.70 8.65
C ALA A 294 8.38 10.34 10.01
N ASN A 295 7.69 9.62 10.84
CA ASN A 295 8.07 9.51 12.26
C ASN A 295 8.65 8.15 12.60
N THR A 296 9.95 8.10 12.88
CA THR A 296 10.67 6.83 13.12
C THR A 296 10.15 6.06 14.32
N GLU A 297 9.95 6.72 15.46
CA GLU A 297 9.55 6.04 16.70
C GLU A 297 8.09 5.58 16.64
N GLN A 298 7.21 6.46 16.18
CA GLN A 298 5.79 6.14 16.04
C GLN A 298 5.58 5.04 15.02
N LEU A 299 6.24 5.09 13.87
CA LEU A 299 6.14 4.04 12.85
C LEU A 299 6.65 2.70 13.36
N PHE A 300 7.78 2.69 14.07
CA PHE A 300 8.31 1.46 14.66
C PHE A 300 7.30 0.81 15.62
N ASN A 301 6.69 1.62 16.49
CA ASN A 301 5.68 1.14 17.44
C ASN A 301 4.43 0.60 16.74
N ILE A 302 3.99 1.23 15.66
CA ILE A 302 2.86 0.77 14.84
C ILE A 302 3.18 -0.55 14.15
N LEU A 303 4.35 -0.68 13.53
CA LEU A 303 4.78 -1.91 12.88
C LEU A 303 4.88 -3.07 13.88
N LYS A 304 5.37 -2.78 15.09
CA LYS A 304 5.41 -3.75 16.18
C LYS A 304 4.00 -4.18 16.60
N LEU A 305 3.09 -3.23 16.76
CA LEU A 305 1.69 -3.52 17.07
C LEU A 305 1.02 -4.35 15.97
N ILE A 306 1.23 -4.01 14.69
CA ILE A 306 0.71 -4.80 13.55
C ILE A 306 1.25 -6.23 13.58
N LYS A 307 2.50 -6.42 13.97
CA LYS A 307 3.09 -7.76 14.10
C LYS A 307 2.50 -8.54 15.28
N ASP A 308 2.29 -7.89 16.42
CA ASP A 308 1.86 -8.53 17.67
C ASP A 308 0.35 -8.81 17.70
N LEU A 309 -0.49 -8.01 17.02
CA LEU A 309 -1.94 -8.23 16.86
C LEU A 309 -2.23 -9.44 15.98
#